data_0fb47b49a5f246e29bf8a9086b71c173
#
_entry.id   0fb47b49a5f246e29bf8a9086b71c173
#
_cell.length_a   1.000
_cell.length_b   1.000
_cell.length_c   1.000
_cell.angle_alpha   90.00
_cell.angle_beta   90.00
_cell.angle_gamma   90.00
#
_symmetry.space_group_name_H-M   'P 1'
#
loop_
_entity.id
_entity.type
_entity.pdbx_description
1 polymer ?
#
loop_
_entity_poly.entity_id
_entity_poly.type
_entity_poly.pdbx_seq_one_letter_code
_entity_poly.pdbx_strand_id
1 'polypeptide(L)'
;MPSDAAGTLRDSEQPVAGRTAGLSARAHPAIRLHYRARAAAYLNMAALPLLAIAERGFRVEWLLVALWCLAFPHLARWLAPRYGNSRATEHRVMQLDSANAALVSGACGFALFPSAVMILAMLMNALINGGARFGLAQLPFVAAGALAGAALGGFAFDWRSSLGASVIATIGLVSYVVLVGLNAHAMQLRLRRTKSELVDKSRQLEEASLTDPLTQVRNRRYITARLGETERALRAPLAFALIDVDHFKRITDQHGHAAGDAVLRELALRLSRAWPAPHDVVRWGGEEFLVVAHGIEPARLPRLAEEIRAQVAIQRFAIPGAEPIRVGVSIGLAPYPFGPRLDRLDWTRVIDLADRGLYEAKRSGRNTWVAITPGPVAEEVVLADRSLAEAERLGVVTVTRPSTIATRP
;
A
#
# COMPACT_ATOMS: atom_id res chain seq x y z
N MET A 1 -42.43 38.82 -18.75
CA MET A 1 -43.07 38.67 -17.45
C MET A 1 -43.18 37.20 -17.10
N PRO A 2 -43.10 36.92 -15.86
CA PRO A 2 -41.95 36.20 -15.25
C PRO A 2 -42.44 34.93 -14.61
N SER A 3 -41.57 34.09 -14.15
CA SER A 3 -41.61 33.69 -12.73
C SER A 3 -40.55 32.63 -12.41
N ASP A 4 -39.84 33.03 -11.44
CA ASP A 4 -38.89 32.29 -10.57
C ASP A 4 -39.32 30.88 -10.20
N ALA A 5 -38.34 30.00 -10.15
CA ALA A 5 -38.26 28.92 -9.19
C ALA A 5 -36.81 28.52 -8.96
N ALA A 6 -36.14 29.33 -8.13
CA ALA A 6 -34.92 28.91 -7.45
C ALA A 6 -35.32 28.00 -6.29
N GLY A 7 -35.16 26.68 -6.46
CA GLY A 7 -35.32 25.67 -5.43
C GLY A 7 -34.01 25.50 -4.68
N THR A 8 -33.87 26.17 -3.54
CA THR A 8 -32.83 25.97 -2.53
C THR A 8 -32.91 24.57 -1.95
N LEU A 9 -31.92 23.75 -2.26
CA LEU A 9 -31.61 22.53 -1.48
C LEU A 9 -31.02 22.97 -0.14
N ARG A 10 -31.86 22.99 0.90
CA ARG A 10 -31.44 23.07 2.30
C ARG A 10 -30.95 21.68 2.71
N ASP A 11 -29.66 21.60 2.96
CA ASP A 11 -29.05 20.53 3.76
C ASP A 11 -29.74 20.45 5.12
N SER A 12 -30.47 19.38 5.33
CA SER A 12 -30.99 19.02 6.65
C SER A 12 -29.90 18.28 7.42
N GLU A 13 -28.95 19.02 8.00
CA GLU A 13 -28.15 18.52 9.10
C GLU A 13 -29.08 18.29 10.30
N GLN A 14 -29.54 17.07 10.49
CA GLN A 14 -30.06 16.62 11.75
C GLN A 14 -28.92 16.41 12.74
N PRO A 15 -28.90 17.06 13.91
CA PRO A 15 -27.94 16.76 14.96
C PRO A 15 -28.25 15.37 15.51
N VAL A 16 -27.33 14.46 15.37
CA VAL A 16 -27.33 13.15 16.04
C VAL A 16 -27.05 13.40 17.54
N ALA A 17 -28.03 13.93 18.24
CA ALA A 17 -28.09 13.92 19.69
C ALA A 17 -28.78 12.61 20.11
N GLY A 18 -28.00 11.65 20.63
CA GLY A 18 -28.62 10.50 21.27
C GLY A 18 -27.88 9.19 21.14
N ARG A 19 -26.56 9.15 21.44
CA ARG A 19 -25.87 7.88 21.74
C ARG A 19 -24.76 8.04 22.80
N THR A 20 -25.14 8.61 23.95
CA THR A 20 -24.24 8.67 25.13
C THR A 20 -24.81 7.86 26.31
N ALA A 21 -25.35 6.69 26.02
CA ALA A 21 -25.73 5.79 27.12
C ALA A 21 -25.24 4.38 26.72
N GLY A 22 -24.12 3.92 27.32
CA GLY A 22 -23.75 2.51 27.28
C GLY A 22 -22.36 2.15 26.80
N LEU A 23 -21.41 3.07 26.64
CA LEU A 23 -20.00 2.73 26.53
C LEU A 23 -19.43 2.50 27.92
N SER A 24 -19.47 1.26 28.41
CA SER A 24 -18.71 0.80 29.58
C SER A 24 -17.27 1.31 29.43
N ALA A 25 -16.81 2.08 30.43
CA ALA A 25 -15.55 2.80 30.47
C ALA A 25 -14.33 1.85 30.44
N ARG A 26 -14.07 1.20 29.32
CA ARG A 26 -12.79 0.55 29.06
C ARG A 26 -11.80 1.63 28.67
N ALA A 27 -10.88 1.95 29.61
CA ALA A 27 -9.81 2.91 29.36
C ALA A 27 -9.10 2.60 28.05
N HIS A 28 -8.76 3.66 27.27
CA HIS A 28 -8.03 3.53 26.00
C HIS A 28 -6.80 2.60 26.14
N PRO A 29 -6.49 1.76 25.17
CA PRO A 29 -5.36 0.83 25.26
C PRO A 29 -4.03 1.48 25.67
N ALA A 30 -3.77 2.72 25.24
CA ALA A 30 -2.59 3.49 25.63
C ALA A 30 -2.56 3.77 27.15
N ILE A 31 -3.67 4.18 27.76
CA ILE A 31 -3.77 4.43 29.21
C ILE A 31 -3.50 3.15 30.01
N ARG A 32 -3.97 2.01 29.54
CA ARG A 32 -3.71 0.72 30.20
C ARG A 32 -2.27 0.26 30.07
N LEU A 33 -1.67 0.50 28.91
CA LEU A 33 -0.27 0.14 28.65
C LEU A 33 0.69 0.96 29.53
N HIS A 34 0.48 2.27 29.60
CA HIS A 34 1.35 3.17 30.37
C HIS A 34 1.11 3.08 31.89
N TYR A 35 -0.06 2.62 32.35
CA TYR A 35 -0.36 2.53 33.78
C TYR A 35 0.61 1.64 34.54
N ARG A 36 0.92 0.43 34.04
CA ARG A 36 1.86 -0.49 34.72
C ARG A 36 3.25 0.09 34.80
N ALA A 37 3.72 0.68 33.71
CA ALA A 37 5.02 1.33 33.65
C ALA A 37 5.10 2.54 34.62
N ARG A 38 4.06 3.37 34.61
CA ARG A 38 3.90 4.51 35.54
C ARG A 38 3.91 4.04 36.98
N ALA A 39 3.12 3.03 37.34
CA ALA A 39 3.05 2.51 38.70
C ALA A 39 4.42 2.01 39.19
N ALA A 40 5.18 1.28 38.35
CA ALA A 40 6.52 0.82 38.70
C ALA A 40 7.51 2.00 38.86
N ALA A 41 7.47 3.00 37.98
CA ALA A 41 8.30 4.19 38.09
C ALA A 41 8.04 4.99 39.37
N TYR A 42 6.76 5.17 39.73
CA TYR A 42 6.37 5.89 40.94
C TYR A 42 6.66 5.12 42.23
N LEU A 43 6.63 3.79 42.20
CA LEU A 43 7.09 2.97 43.33
C LEU A 43 8.60 3.20 43.58
N ASN A 44 9.41 3.26 42.51
CA ASN A 44 10.83 3.59 42.64
C ASN A 44 11.03 5.04 43.09
N MET A 45 10.23 6.00 42.60
CA MET A 45 10.29 7.40 43.06
C MET A 45 9.91 7.55 44.53
N ALA A 46 8.92 6.79 45.04
CA ALA A 46 8.53 6.82 46.45
C ALA A 46 9.63 6.29 47.38
N ALA A 47 10.51 5.43 46.90
CA ALA A 47 11.61 4.88 47.70
C ALA A 47 12.64 5.94 48.10
N LEU A 48 12.83 7.03 47.34
CA LEU A 48 13.79 8.09 47.63
C LEU A 48 13.44 8.92 48.89
N PRO A 49 12.22 9.50 49.01
CA PRO A 49 11.86 10.21 50.24
C PRO A 49 11.74 9.26 51.45
N LEU A 50 11.38 7.99 51.26
CA LEU A 50 11.38 6.99 52.36
C LEU A 50 12.81 6.69 52.82
N LEU A 51 13.77 6.57 51.91
CA LEU A 51 15.19 6.44 52.26
C LEU A 51 15.72 7.69 52.98
N ALA A 52 15.31 8.88 52.53
CA ALA A 52 15.68 10.13 53.16
C ALA A 52 15.18 10.20 54.64
N ILE A 53 13.98 9.69 54.92
CA ILE A 53 13.47 9.52 56.29
C ILE A 53 14.37 8.58 57.12
N ALA A 54 14.75 7.48 56.52
CA ALA A 54 15.60 6.48 57.21
C ALA A 54 17.01 7.01 57.50
N GLU A 55 17.62 7.77 56.57
CA GLU A 55 19.01 8.26 56.68
C GLU A 55 19.12 9.55 57.47
N ARG A 56 18.13 10.48 57.38
CA ARG A 56 18.21 11.86 57.88
C ARG A 56 17.22 12.17 59.00
N GLY A 57 16.36 11.19 59.37
CA GLY A 57 15.31 11.36 60.38
C GLY A 57 13.95 11.71 59.77
N PHE A 58 12.90 11.55 60.60
CA PHE A 58 11.52 11.73 60.16
C PHE A 58 11.22 13.20 59.82
N ARG A 59 10.66 13.40 58.62
CA ARG A 59 10.06 14.66 58.16
C ARG A 59 8.72 14.37 57.51
N VAL A 60 7.68 15.06 57.93
CA VAL A 60 6.33 14.86 57.46
C VAL A 60 6.20 15.14 55.95
N GLU A 61 6.96 16.10 55.44
CA GLU A 61 6.98 16.48 54.02
C GLU A 61 7.44 15.31 53.13
N TRP A 62 8.47 14.55 53.56
CA TRP A 62 8.97 13.39 52.81
C TRP A 62 7.96 12.23 52.84
N LEU A 63 7.25 12.04 53.96
CA LEU A 63 6.17 11.06 54.03
C LEU A 63 5.03 11.44 53.09
N LEU A 64 4.61 12.71 53.05
CA LEU A 64 3.54 13.17 52.13
C LEU A 64 3.94 13.01 50.65
N VAL A 65 5.19 13.30 50.28
CA VAL A 65 5.71 13.11 48.93
C VAL A 65 5.71 11.61 48.56
N ALA A 66 6.14 10.74 49.48
CA ALA A 66 6.10 9.28 49.22
C ALA A 66 4.67 8.77 49.02
N LEU A 67 3.72 9.15 49.86
CA LEU A 67 2.31 8.80 49.75
C LEU A 67 1.70 9.34 48.45
N TRP A 68 2.04 10.56 48.05
CA TRP A 68 1.65 11.13 46.79
C TRP A 68 2.14 10.30 45.59
N CYS A 69 3.41 9.91 45.59
CA CYS A 69 3.99 9.04 44.57
C CYS A 69 3.20 7.71 44.45
N LEU A 70 2.83 7.10 45.56
CA LEU A 70 2.07 5.86 45.55
C LEU A 70 0.62 6.06 45.05
N ALA A 71 0.00 7.19 45.40
CA ALA A 71 -1.40 7.48 45.04
C ALA A 71 -1.57 7.95 43.59
N PHE A 72 -0.63 8.75 43.06
CA PHE A 72 -0.79 9.45 41.78
C PHE A 72 -1.07 8.53 40.56
N PRO A 73 -0.38 7.39 40.32
CA PRO A 73 -0.67 6.50 39.22
C PRO A 73 -2.11 5.99 39.21
N HIS A 74 -2.67 5.71 40.39
CA HIS A 74 -4.03 5.22 40.55
C HIS A 74 -5.05 6.34 40.31
N LEU A 75 -4.76 7.55 40.81
CA LEU A 75 -5.56 8.74 40.59
C LEU A 75 -5.58 9.13 39.12
N ALA A 76 -4.43 9.15 38.46
CA ALA A 76 -4.32 9.41 37.03
C ALA A 76 -5.15 8.41 36.20
N ARG A 77 -5.06 7.13 36.53
CA ARG A 77 -5.87 6.09 35.88
C ARG A 77 -7.39 6.30 36.06
N TRP A 78 -7.80 6.73 37.25
CA TRP A 78 -9.21 6.96 37.55
C TRP A 78 -9.78 8.24 36.92
N LEU A 79 -8.96 9.31 36.85
CA LEU A 79 -9.35 10.60 36.27
C LEU A 79 -9.27 10.64 34.75
N ALA A 80 -8.30 9.99 34.12
CA ALA A 80 -8.06 10.07 32.69
C ALA A 80 -9.30 9.81 31.81
N PRO A 81 -10.19 8.83 32.09
CA PRO A 81 -11.41 8.62 31.30
C PRO A 81 -12.42 9.77 31.39
N ARG A 82 -12.40 10.57 32.49
CA ARG A 82 -13.32 11.70 32.70
C ARG A 82 -12.95 12.93 31.88
N TYR A 83 -11.67 13.09 31.56
CA TYR A 83 -11.15 14.19 30.74
C TYR A 83 -11.02 13.86 29.24
N GLY A 84 -11.66 12.79 28.82
CA GLY A 84 -11.62 12.31 27.45
C GLY A 84 -10.56 11.20 27.26
N ASN A 85 -10.98 10.13 26.64
CA ASN A 85 -10.17 8.94 26.41
C ASN A 85 -9.27 9.13 25.16
N SER A 86 -8.39 10.12 25.16
CA SER A 86 -7.63 10.55 24.01
C SER A 86 -6.11 10.56 24.27
N ARG A 87 -5.35 10.58 23.18
CA ARG A 87 -3.89 10.79 23.25
C ARG A 87 -3.52 12.11 23.94
N ALA A 88 -4.35 13.16 23.78
CA ALA A 88 -4.13 14.43 24.43
C ALA A 88 -4.21 14.34 25.96
N THR A 89 -5.13 13.51 26.48
CA THR A 89 -5.24 13.25 27.93
C THR A 89 -3.98 12.58 28.46
N GLU A 90 -3.45 11.59 27.76
CA GLU A 90 -2.20 10.92 28.14
C GLU A 90 -1.02 11.89 28.13
N HIS A 91 -0.92 12.77 27.14
CA HIS A 91 0.11 13.81 27.09
C HIS A 91 0.05 14.76 28.31
N ARG A 92 -1.16 15.16 28.75
CA ARG A 92 -1.32 15.96 29.99
C ARG A 92 -0.85 15.21 31.23
N VAL A 93 -1.18 13.93 31.34
CA VAL A 93 -0.70 13.10 32.43
C VAL A 93 0.83 12.99 32.42
N MET A 94 1.46 12.85 31.25
CA MET A 94 2.93 12.83 31.11
C MET A 94 3.58 14.16 31.52
N GLN A 95 2.91 15.29 31.30
CA GLN A 95 3.37 16.59 31.82
C GLN A 95 3.36 16.62 33.33
N LEU A 96 2.32 16.07 33.96
CA LEU A 96 2.25 15.92 35.42
C LEU A 96 3.29 14.93 35.94
N ASP A 97 3.59 13.86 35.22
CA ASP A 97 4.66 12.91 35.55
C ASP A 97 6.00 13.63 35.61
N SER A 98 6.28 14.53 34.67
CA SER A 98 7.53 15.34 34.67
C SER A 98 7.60 16.32 35.84
N ALA A 99 6.48 16.95 36.16
CA ALA A 99 6.41 17.82 37.35
C ALA A 99 6.64 17.04 38.65
N ASN A 100 6.03 15.87 38.79
CA ASN A 100 6.18 15.02 39.98
C ASN A 100 7.61 14.50 40.17
N ALA A 101 8.30 14.12 39.09
CA ALA A 101 9.71 13.71 39.15
C ALA A 101 10.62 14.85 39.67
N ALA A 102 10.39 16.05 39.16
CA ALA A 102 11.12 17.22 39.61
C ALA A 102 10.74 17.64 41.03
N LEU A 103 9.50 17.47 41.46
CA LEU A 103 9.06 17.71 42.84
C LEU A 103 9.78 16.78 43.82
N VAL A 104 9.85 15.47 43.52
CA VAL A 104 10.61 14.51 44.34
C VAL A 104 12.09 14.91 44.43
N SER A 105 12.68 15.28 43.28
CA SER A 105 14.08 15.74 43.26
C SER A 105 14.33 16.94 44.17
N GLY A 106 13.47 17.96 44.11
CA GLY A 106 13.54 19.15 44.93
C GLY A 106 13.33 18.87 46.41
N ALA A 107 12.30 18.09 46.75
CA ALA A 107 11.99 17.72 48.14
C ALA A 107 13.12 16.94 48.83
N CYS A 108 13.88 16.15 48.04
CA CYS A 108 15.04 15.40 48.52
C CYS A 108 16.37 16.15 48.43
N GLY A 109 16.35 17.48 48.15
CA GLY A 109 17.55 18.34 48.13
C GLY A 109 18.37 18.29 46.86
N PHE A 110 17.80 17.89 45.73
CA PHE A 110 18.46 17.79 44.39
C PHE A 110 19.72 16.92 44.40
N ALA A 111 19.69 15.77 45.11
CA ALA A 111 20.76 14.79 45.02
C ALA A 111 21.10 14.51 43.56
N LEU A 112 22.33 14.78 43.13
CA LEU A 112 22.70 14.93 41.71
C LEU A 112 22.31 13.71 40.86
N PHE A 113 22.77 12.53 41.26
CA PHE A 113 22.58 11.34 40.45
C PHE A 113 21.10 10.88 40.38
N PRO A 114 20.35 10.73 41.49
CA PRO A 114 18.92 10.38 41.43
C PRO A 114 18.09 11.41 40.67
N SER A 115 18.34 12.70 40.85
CA SER A 115 17.61 13.76 40.13
C SER A 115 17.86 13.74 38.64
N ALA A 116 19.11 13.58 38.21
CA ALA A 116 19.47 13.48 36.80
C ALA A 116 18.83 12.27 36.15
N VAL A 117 18.83 11.11 36.80
CA VAL A 117 18.20 9.88 36.28
C VAL A 117 16.69 10.06 36.11
N MET A 118 15.99 10.61 37.11
CA MET A 118 14.53 10.79 37.04
C MET A 118 14.13 11.78 35.94
N ILE A 119 14.80 12.93 35.85
CA ILE A 119 14.50 13.94 34.83
C ILE A 119 14.82 13.41 33.44
N LEU A 120 15.95 12.74 33.26
CA LEU A 120 16.33 12.14 31.98
C LEU A 120 15.30 11.08 31.53
N ALA A 121 14.87 10.18 32.43
CA ALA A 121 13.89 9.17 32.13
C ALA A 121 12.55 9.77 31.69
N MET A 122 12.08 10.84 32.33
CA MET A 122 10.85 11.55 31.99
C MET A 122 10.97 12.27 30.65
N LEU A 123 12.08 12.94 30.37
CA LEU A 123 12.32 13.60 29.10
C LEU A 123 12.40 12.57 27.95
N MET A 124 13.10 11.48 28.15
CA MET A 124 13.18 10.39 27.16
C MET A 124 11.78 9.77 26.87
N ASN A 125 10.99 9.55 27.92
CA ASN A 125 9.61 9.07 27.73
C ASN A 125 8.77 10.08 26.93
N ALA A 126 8.90 11.37 27.18
CA ALA A 126 8.22 12.41 26.42
C ALA A 126 8.68 12.47 24.97
N LEU A 127 9.99 12.37 24.70
CA LEU A 127 10.56 12.34 23.35
C LEU A 127 10.06 11.14 22.55
N ILE A 128 10.02 9.95 23.15
CA ILE A 128 9.57 8.71 22.49
C ILE A 128 8.08 8.80 22.12
N ASN A 129 7.24 9.36 23.01
CA ASN A 129 5.78 9.36 22.82
C ASN A 129 5.24 10.58 22.06
N GLY A 130 5.94 11.71 22.06
CA GLY A 130 5.47 12.97 21.47
C GLY A 130 6.47 13.72 20.59
N GLY A 131 7.69 13.18 20.45
CA GLY A 131 8.75 13.82 19.67
C GLY A 131 9.38 15.04 20.36
N ALA A 132 10.30 15.69 19.66
CA ALA A 132 11.12 16.78 20.24
C ALA A 132 10.28 17.96 20.74
N ARG A 133 9.24 18.37 20.02
CA ARG A 133 8.38 19.49 20.44
C ARG A 133 7.66 19.19 21.75
N PHE A 134 7.22 17.95 21.95
CA PHE A 134 6.56 17.55 23.19
C PHE A 134 7.58 17.40 24.33
N GLY A 135 8.80 16.93 24.05
CA GLY A 135 9.89 16.90 25.01
C GLY A 135 10.22 18.31 25.55
N LEU A 136 10.36 19.30 24.69
CA LEU A 136 10.55 20.70 25.09
C LEU A 136 9.39 21.27 25.91
N ALA A 137 8.16 20.88 25.59
CA ALA A 137 6.95 21.30 26.33
C ALA A 137 6.89 20.75 27.77
N GLN A 138 7.77 19.82 28.17
CA GLN A 138 7.88 19.35 29.54
C GLN A 138 8.64 20.34 30.44
N LEU A 139 9.53 21.15 29.89
CA LEU A 139 10.45 22.01 30.69
C LEU A 139 9.74 22.95 31.70
N PRO A 140 8.60 23.60 31.36
CA PRO A 140 7.86 24.41 32.33
C PRO A 140 7.33 23.57 33.50
N PHE A 141 6.89 22.34 33.23
CA PHE A 141 6.36 21.44 34.27
C PHE A 141 7.47 20.92 35.17
N VAL A 142 8.66 20.61 34.61
CA VAL A 142 9.85 20.26 35.36
C VAL A 142 10.27 21.42 36.28
N ALA A 143 10.31 22.66 35.77
CA ALA A 143 10.67 23.84 36.54
C ALA A 143 9.68 24.09 37.68
N ALA A 144 8.36 24.01 37.41
CA ALA A 144 7.33 24.19 38.44
C ALA A 144 7.41 23.10 39.51
N GLY A 145 7.61 21.84 39.12
CA GLY A 145 7.78 20.74 40.06
C GLY A 145 9.02 20.87 40.91
N ALA A 146 10.15 21.26 40.31
CA ALA A 146 11.42 21.50 41.03
C ALA A 146 11.28 22.62 42.07
N LEU A 147 10.63 23.72 41.69
CA LEU A 147 10.42 24.84 42.63
C LEU A 147 9.50 24.44 43.80
N ALA A 148 8.39 23.73 43.52
CA ALA A 148 7.48 23.22 44.53
C ALA A 148 8.19 22.22 45.47
N GLY A 149 8.99 21.32 44.94
CA GLY A 149 9.80 20.38 45.70
C GLY A 149 10.85 21.07 46.58
N ALA A 150 11.56 22.06 46.05
CA ALA A 150 12.53 22.86 46.79
C ALA A 150 11.87 23.59 47.97
N ALA A 151 10.68 24.15 47.76
CA ALA A 151 9.90 24.80 48.80
C ALA A 151 9.52 23.82 49.94
N LEU A 152 9.09 22.61 49.59
CA LEU A 152 8.82 21.53 50.54
C LEU A 152 10.08 21.08 51.30
N GLY A 153 11.21 21.03 50.60
CA GLY A 153 12.52 20.68 51.16
C GLY A 153 13.19 21.80 51.96
N GLY A 154 12.55 23.00 52.10
CA GLY A 154 13.11 24.16 52.76
C GLY A 154 14.27 24.80 52.01
N PHE A 155 14.32 24.67 50.67
CA PHE A 155 15.39 25.14 49.78
C PHE A 155 16.79 24.62 50.17
N ALA A 156 16.83 23.45 50.82
CA ALA A 156 18.10 22.78 51.15
C ALA A 156 18.65 22.12 49.91
N PHE A 157 19.85 22.51 49.48
CA PHE A 157 20.58 21.90 48.36
C PHE A 157 21.66 20.97 48.90
N ASP A 158 21.51 19.68 48.67
CA ASP A 158 22.51 18.68 49.02
C ASP A 158 22.75 17.79 47.80
N TRP A 159 23.71 18.16 47.00
CA TRP A 159 24.08 17.43 45.78
C TRP A 159 24.79 16.09 46.05
N ARG A 160 25.12 15.80 47.31
CA ARG A 160 25.68 14.51 47.65
C ARG A 160 24.58 13.43 47.53
N SER A 161 24.93 12.37 46.85
CA SER A 161 24.03 11.21 46.75
C SER A 161 24.50 10.17 47.76
N SER A 162 23.62 9.71 48.64
CA SER A 162 23.91 8.53 49.44
C SER A 162 24.05 7.30 48.55
N LEU A 163 24.78 6.29 49.02
CA LEU A 163 24.90 5.00 48.30
C LEU A 163 23.53 4.40 48.07
N GLY A 164 22.63 4.43 49.06
CA GLY A 164 21.28 3.91 48.98
C GLY A 164 20.47 4.64 47.88
N ALA A 165 20.53 5.97 47.85
CA ALA A 165 19.83 6.75 46.81
C ALA A 165 20.37 6.47 45.40
N SER A 166 21.66 6.27 45.26
CA SER A 166 22.31 5.92 43.99
C SER A 166 21.93 4.52 43.53
N VAL A 167 21.83 3.55 44.42
CA VAL A 167 21.36 2.19 44.11
C VAL A 167 19.91 2.21 43.67
N ILE A 168 19.00 2.90 44.36
CA ILE A 168 17.60 3.03 44.00
C ILE A 168 17.47 3.66 42.61
N ALA A 169 18.18 4.77 42.33
CA ALA A 169 18.16 5.43 41.05
C ALA A 169 18.67 4.53 39.92
N THR A 170 19.73 3.75 40.17
CA THR A 170 20.28 2.78 39.19
C THR A 170 19.27 1.68 38.87
N ILE A 171 18.61 1.09 39.89
CA ILE A 171 17.55 0.09 39.69
C ILE A 171 16.41 0.69 38.85
N GLY A 172 15.99 1.92 39.15
CA GLY A 172 14.98 2.64 38.40
C GLY A 172 15.36 2.85 36.93
N LEU A 173 16.61 3.28 36.67
CA LEU A 173 17.12 3.48 35.33
C LEU A 173 17.17 2.17 34.51
N VAL A 174 17.73 1.12 35.11
CA VAL A 174 17.81 -0.21 34.44
C VAL A 174 16.41 -0.72 34.13
N SER A 175 15.50 -0.66 35.09
CA SER A 175 14.11 -1.08 34.90
C SER A 175 13.42 -0.28 33.79
N TYR A 176 13.64 1.02 33.72
CA TYR A 176 13.13 1.90 32.69
C TYR A 176 13.69 1.52 31.30
N VAL A 177 14.99 1.36 31.15
CA VAL A 177 15.64 1.01 29.87
C VAL A 177 15.14 -0.33 29.37
N VAL A 178 15.06 -1.33 30.23
CA VAL A 178 14.53 -2.66 29.88
C VAL A 178 13.08 -2.56 29.42
N LEU A 179 12.23 -1.86 30.16
CA LEU A 179 10.81 -1.70 29.81
C LEU A 179 10.61 -0.98 28.49
N VAL A 180 11.35 0.10 28.25
CA VAL A 180 11.31 0.84 26.98
C VAL A 180 11.81 -0.04 25.82
N GLY A 181 12.90 -0.77 26.03
CA GLY A 181 13.44 -1.71 25.03
C GLY A 181 12.45 -2.80 24.65
N LEU A 182 11.80 -3.42 25.63
CA LEU A 182 10.78 -4.44 25.39
C LEU A 182 9.56 -3.88 24.64
N ASN A 183 9.10 -2.69 25.03
CA ASN A 183 7.97 -2.03 24.35
C ASN A 183 8.32 -1.64 22.91
N ALA A 184 9.51 -1.09 22.69
CA ALA A 184 10.00 -0.75 21.35
C ALA A 184 10.10 -1.99 20.46
N HIS A 185 10.64 -3.09 20.98
CA HIS A 185 10.72 -4.36 20.27
C HIS A 185 9.32 -4.91 19.91
N ALA A 186 8.41 -4.94 20.88
CA ALA A 186 7.04 -5.38 20.65
C ALA A 186 6.32 -4.53 19.60
N MET A 187 6.53 -3.20 19.60
CA MET A 187 5.98 -2.29 18.61
C MET A 187 6.54 -2.55 17.21
N GLN A 188 7.86 -2.78 17.10
CA GLN A 188 8.49 -3.14 15.82
C GLN A 188 7.92 -4.44 15.24
N LEU A 189 7.71 -5.47 16.09
CA LEU A 189 7.11 -6.72 15.65
C LEU A 189 5.68 -6.53 15.14
N ARG A 190 4.87 -5.74 15.84
CA ARG A 190 3.50 -5.40 15.39
C ARG A 190 3.52 -4.68 14.05
N LEU A 191 4.38 -3.67 13.89
CA LEU A 191 4.49 -2.91 12.65
C LEU A 191 4.88 -3.79 11.46
N ARG A 192 5.83 -4.71 11.65
CA ARG A 192 6.22 -5.69 10.62
C ARG A 192 5.06 -6.59 10.22
N ARG A 193 4.28 -7.11 11.18
CA ARG A 193 3.10 -7.95 10.91
C ARG A 193 2.04 -7.19 10.11
N THR A 194 1.66 -5.99 10.57
CA THR A 194 0.66 -5.16 9.88
C THR A 194 1.11 -4.82 8.46
N LYS A 195 2.41 -4.54 8.26
CA LYS A 195 2.96 -4.27 6.93
C LYS A 195 2.84 -5.49 6.02
N SER A 196 3.17 -6.69 6.50
CA SER A 196 3.04 -7.92 5.70
C SER A 196 1.58 -8.21 5.36
N GLU A 197 0.66 -8.07 6.32
CA GLU A 197 -0.78 -8.26 6.08
C GLU A 197 -1.35 -7.29 5.04
N LEU A 198 -0.89 -6.02 5.05
CA LEU A 198 -1.29 -5.02 4.04
C LEU A 198 -0.77 -5.38 2.66
N VAL A 199 0.48 -5.83 2.55
CA VAL A 199 1.06 -6.27 1.27
C VAL A 199 0.31 -7.48 0.73
N ASP A 200 0.00 -8.47 1.58
CA ASP A 200 -0.74 -9.67 1.17
C ASP A 200 -2.16 -9.32 0.71
N LYS A 201 -2.86 -8.43 1.43
CA LYS A 201 -4.20 -7.95 1.02
C LYS A 201 -4.16 -7.18 -0.29
N SER A 202 -3.16 -6.31 -0.48
CA SER A 202 -2.97 -5.58 -1.74
C SER A 202 -2.77 -6.55 -2.90
N ARG A 203 -1.93 -7.56 -2.70
CA ARG A 203 -1.70 -8.61 -3.69
C ARG A 203 -2.98 -9.42 -4.00
N GLN A 204 -3.76 -9.79 -2.98
CA GLN A 204 -5.04 -10.47 -3.17
C GLN A 204 -6.05 -9.62 -3.98
N LEU A 205 -6.11 -8.30 -3.71
CA LEU A 205 -6.96 -7.39 -4.47
C LEU A 205 -6.49 -7.24 -5.91
N GLU A 206 -5.19 -7.12 -6.15
CA GLU A 206 -4.62 -7.12 -7.51
C GLU A 206 -4.88 -8.43 -8.22
N GLU A 207 -4.78 -9.56 -7.50
CA GLU A 207 -5.10 -10.89 -8.01
C GLU A 207 -6.58 -11.09 -8.34
N ALA A 208 -7.48 -10.46 -7.61
CA ALA A 208 -8.92 -10.48 -7.87
C ALA A 208 -9.35 -9.52 -8.99
N SER A 209 -8.52 -8.55 -9.38
CA SER A 209 -8.85 -7.62 -10.46
C SER A 209 -8.81 -8.32 -11.82
N LEU A 210 -9.89 -8.20 -12.59
CA LEU A 210 -10.03 -8.73 -13.96
C LEU A 210 -9.72 -7.67 -15.02
N THR A 211 -9.35 -6.46 -14.61
CA THR A 211 -8.99 -5.35 -15.49
C THR A 211 -7.55 -4.94 -15.28
N ASP A 212 -6.90 -4.44 -16.33
CA ASP A 212 -5.57 -3.85 -16.24
C ASP A 212 -5.65 -2.43 -15.67
N PRO A 213 -4.90 -2.09 -14.61
CA PRO A 213 -5.02 -0.79 -13.93
C PRO A 213 -4.56 0.40 -14.78
N LEU A 214 -3.63 0.20 -15.73
CA LEU A 214 -3.13 1.27 -16.60
C LEU A 214 -4.11 1.60 -17.73
N THR A 215 -4.60 0.56 -18.40
CA THR A 215 -5.34 0.70 -19.66
C THR A 215 -6.85 0.54 -19.49
N GLN A 216 -7.31 0.04 -18.35
CA GLN A 216 -8.71 -0.22 -17.99
C GLN A 216 -9.42 -1.24 -18.90
N VAL A 217 -8.71 -1.87 -19.82
CA VAL A 217 -9.22 -3.05 -20.56
C VAL A 217 -9.08 -4.31 -19.71
N ARG A 218 -9.62 -5.42 -20.17
CA ARG A 218 -9.47 -6.71 -19.49
C ARG A 218 -8.00 -7.11 -19.40
N ASN A 219 -7.63 -7.85 -18.36
CA ASN A 219 -6.30 -8.43 -18.24
C ASN A 219 -6.28 -9.91 -18.67
N ARG A 220 -5.08 -10.47 -18.78
CA ARG A 220 -4.88 -11.88 -19.18
C ARG A 220 -5.67 -12.86 -18.30
N ARG A 221 -5.81 -12.58 -16.98
CA ARG A 221 -6.56 -13.46 -16.06
C ARG A 221 -8.04 -13.56 -16.43
N TYR A 222 -8.65 -12.43 -16.82
CA TYR A 222 -10.05 -12.43 -17.25
C TYR A 222 -10.30 -13.43 -18.38
N ILE A 223 -9.45 -13.39 -19.42
CA ILE A 223 -9.67 -14.25 -20.58
C ILE A 223 -9.34 -15.70 -20.26
N THR A 224 -8.31 -15.96 -19.44
CA THR A 224 -7.97 -17.31 -18.97
C THR A 224 -9.12 -17.95 -18.20
N ALA A 225 -9.75 -17.21 -17.29
CA ALA A 225 -10.92 -17.69 -16.55
C ALA A 225 -12.12 -17.91 -17.48
N ARG A 226 -12.42 -16.94 -18.35
CA ARG A 226 -13.57 -16.99 -19.24
C ARG A 226 -13.47 -18.10 -20.27
N LEU A 227 -12.35 -18.28 -20.94
CA LEU A 227 -12.18 -19.33 -21.95
C LEU A 227 -12.09 -20.71 -21.31
N GLY A 228 -11.47 -20.84 -20.13
CA GLY A 228 -11.39 -22.10 -19.40
C GLY A 228 -12.76 -22.63 -18.94
N GLU A 229 -13.69 -21.73 -18.57
CA GLU A 229 -15.06 -22.10 -18.21
C GLU A 229 -15.94 -22.37 -19.44
N THR A 230 -15.66 -21.70 -20.54
CA THR A 230 -16.55 -21.62 -21.70
C THR A 230 -16.15 -22.58 -22.83
N GLU A 231 -15.00 -23.24 -22.77
CA GLU A 231 -14.46 -24.11 -23.81
C GLU A 231 -15.48 -25.16 -24.27
N ARG A 232 -16.34 -25.63 -23.37
CA ARG A 232 -17.44 -26.57 -23.66
C ARG A 232 -18.71 -25.92 -24.24
N ALA A 233 -18.83 -24.58 -24.13
CA ALA A 233 -20.03 -23.82 -24.51
C ALA A 233 -19.84 -22.92 -25.75
N LEU A 234 -18.61 -22.77 -26.25
CA LEU A 234 -18.33 -21.95 -27.44
C LEU A 234 -18.86 -22.61 -28.71
N ARG A 235 -20.07 -22.23 -29.09
CA ARG A 235 -20.72 -22.66 -30.35
C ARG A 235 -20.38 -21.76 -31.54
N ALA A 236 -19.77 -20.57 -31.29
CA ALA A 236 -19.43 -19.60 -32.33
C ALA A 236 -17.93 -19.58 -32.59
N PRO A 237 -17.47 -19.41 -33.83
CA PRO A 237 -16.05 -19.26 -34.12
C PRO A 237 -15.48 -18.02 -33.48
N LEU A 238 -14.24 -18.13 -32.99
CA LEU A 238 -13.44 -17.02 -32.44
C LEU A 238 -12.25 -16.75 -33.35
N ALA A 239 -11.72 -15.55 -33.25
CA ALA A 239 -10.38 -15.23 -33.75
C ALA A 239 -9.54 -14.60 -32.64
N PHE A 240 -8.35 -15.10 -32.48
CA PHE A 240 -7.35 -14.48 -31.59
C PHE A 240 -6.42 -13.61 -32.43
N ALA A 241 -6.30 -12.33 -32.09
CA ALA A 241 -5.36 -11.41 -32.67
C ALA A 241 -4.42 -10.90 -31.59
N LEU A 242 -3.19 -11.38 -31.57
CA LEU A 242 -2.16 -10.93 -30.66
C LEU A 242 -1.42 -9.76 -31.31
N ILE A 243 -1.34 -8.65 -30.60
CA ILE A 243 -0.88 -7.35 -31.08
C ILE A 243 0.28 -6.89 -30.18
N ASP A 244 1.35 -6.42 -30.79
CA ASP A 244 2.47 -5.84 -30.05
C ASP A 244 2.83 -4.47 -30.63
N VAL A 245 3.17 -3.53 -29.72
CA VAL A 245 3.54 -2.17 -30.11
C VAL A 245 4.96 -2.14 -30.65
N ASP A 246 5.09 -1.82 -31.92
CA ASP A 246 6.41 -1.79 -32.57
C ASP A 246 7.35 -0.75 -31.94
N HIS A 247 8.55 -1.22 -31.61
CA HIS A 247 9.60 -0.37 -31.03
C HIS A 247 9.21 0.32 -29.70
N PHE A 248 8.34 -0.28 -28.89
CA PHE A 248 7.86 0.31 -27.63
C PHE A 248 8.99 0.71 -26.69
N LYS A 249 10.01 -0.13 -26.56
CA LYS A 249 11.21 0.19 -25.77
C LYS A 249 11.87 1.49 -26.25
N ARG A 250 11.98 1.73 -27.57
CA ARG A 250 12.54 2.97 -28.09
C ARG A 250 11.69 4.19 -27.72
N ILE A 251 10.35 4.04 -27.70
CA ILE A 251 9.44 5.11 -27.27
C ILE A 251 9.70 5.46 -25.81
N THR A 252 9.80 4.46 -24.93
CA THR A 252 10.07 4.68 -23.50
C THR A 252 11.48 5.21 -23.24
N ASP A 253 12.49 4.74 -23.97
CA ASP A 253 13.86 5.21 -23.85
C ASP A 253 14.04 6.68 -24.32
N GLN A 254 13.29 7.10 -25.35
CA GLN A 254 13.38 8.45 -25.92
C GLN A 254 12.47 9.48 -25.21
N HIS A 255 11.28 9.08 -24.76
CA HIS A 255 10.23 9.98 -24.25
C HIS A 255 9.83 9.69 -22.81
N GLY A 256 10.48 8.71 -22.16
CA GLY A 256 10.19 8.31 -20.78
C GLY A 256 9.00 7.37 -20.64
N HIS A 257 8.88 6.75 -19.46
CA HIS A 257 7.81 5.78 -19.15
C HIS A 257 6.41 6.40 -19.24
N ALA A 258 6.26 7.66 -18.88
CA ALA A 258 4.96 8.35 -18.96
C ALA A 258 4.43 8.43 -20.40
N ALA A 259 5.31 8.56 -21.39
CA ALA A 259 4.96 8.53 -22.82
C ALA A 259 4.55 7.12 -23.26
N GLY A 260 5.27 6.09 -22.81
CA GLY A 260 4.89 4.69 -23.03
C GLY A 260 3.50 4.38 -22.46
N ASP A 261 3.24 4.80 -21.24
CA ASP A 261 1.94 4.67 -20.60
C ASP A 261 0.81 5.36 -21.37
N ALA A 262 1.07 6.56 -21.91
CA ALA A 262 0.11 7.28 -22.74
C ALA A 262 -0.20 6.53 -24.03
N VAL A 263 0.82 5.96 -24.67
CA VAL A 263 0.67 5.12 -25.88
C VAL A 263 -0.18 3.89 -25.58
N LEU A 264 0.06 3.18 -24.48
CA LEU A 264 -0.72 2.00 -24.11
C LEU A 264 -2.17 2.33 -23.79
N ARG A 265 -2.45 3.44 -23.10
CA ARG A 265 -3.83 3.88 -22.82
C ARG A 265 -4.58 4.22 -24.11
N GLU A 266 -3.94 4.96 -24.99
CA GLU A 266 -4.56 5.36 -26.27
C GLU A 266 -4.76 4.15 -27.17
N LEU A 267 -3.83 3.21 -27.23
CA LEU A 267 -3.98 1.97 -27.99
C LEU A 267 -5.18 1.15 -27.46
N ALA A 268 -5.27 0.96 -26.15
CA ALA A 268 -6.39 0.27 -25.52
C ALA A 268 -7.73 0.92 -25.85
N LEU A 269 -7.80 2.25 -25.83
CA LEU A 269 -8.99 3.01 -26.18
C LEU A 269 -9.39 2.82 -27.65
N ARG A 270 -8.43 2.88 -28.58
CA ARG A 270 -8.68 2.66 -30.02
C ARG A 270 -9.18 1.25 -30.28
N LEU A 271 -8.52 0.24 -29.70
CA LEU A 271 -8.95 -1.15 -29.83
C LEU A 271 -10.36 -1.35 -29.25
N SER A 272 -10.67 -0.82 -28.07
CA SER A 272 -11.98 -0.96 -27.45
C SER A 272 -13.10 -0.27 -28.22
N ARG A 273 -12.82 0.84 -28.88
CA ARG A 273 -13.79 1.53 -29.74
C ARG A 273 -14.04 0.81 -31.05
N ALA A 274 -12.99 0.23 -31.63
CA ALA A 274 -13.10 -0.54 -32.87
C ALA A 274 -13.77 -1.90 -32.66
N TRP A 275 -13.57 -2.49 -31.48
CA TRP A 275 -14.00 -3.83 -31.10
C TRP A 275 -14.83 -3.82 -29.81
N PRO A 276 -16.05 -3.23 -29.84
CA PRO A 276 -16.95 -3.24 -28.69
C PRO A 276 -17.50 -4.66 -28.44
N ALA A 277 -18.18 -4.84 -27.32
CA ALA A 277 -18.85 -6.10 -27.01
C ALA A 277 -19.67 -6.59 -28.22
N PRO A 278 -19.68 -7.90 -28.55
CA PRO A 278 -19.24 -9.01 -27.68
C PRO A 278 -17.75 -9.34 -27.73
N HIS A 279 -16.93 -8.56 -28.45
CA HIS A 279 -15.49 -8.77 -28.53
C HIS A 279 -14.79 -8.40 -27.24
N ASP A 280 -13.69 -9.07 -26.93
CA ASP A 280 -12.87 -8.75 -25.75
C ASP A 280 -11.54 -8.14 -26.18
N VAL A 281 -11.20 -6.99 -25.62
CA VAL A 281 -9.87 -6.39 -25.69
C VAL A 281 -9.17 -6.61 -24.37
N VAL A 282 -8.00 -7.22 -24.44
CA VAL A 282 -7.25 -7.71 -23.29
C VAL A 282 -5.82 -7.18 -23.33
N ARG A 283 -5.29 -6.66 -22.25
CA ARG A 283 -3.86 -6.46 -22.14
C ARG A 283 -3.20 -7.79 -21.76
N TRP A 284 -2.47 -8.35 -22.72
CA TRP A 284 -1.89 -9.69 -22.60
C TRP A 284 -0.56 -9.70 -21.86
N GLY A 285 0.25 -8.69 -22.11
CA GLY A 285 1.57 -8.51 -21.50
C GLY A 285 1.90 -7.03 -21.31
N GLY A 286 3.17 -6.68 -21.17
CA GLY A 286 3.65 -5.31 -20.98
C GLY A 286 3.16 -4.34 -22.05
N GLU A 287 3.52 -4.65 -23.31
CA GLU A 287 3.18 -3.87 -24.52
C GLU A 287 2.31 -4.65 -25.50
N GLU A 288 1.81 -5.82 -25.05
CA GLU A 288 1.03 -6.76 -25.85
C GLU A 288 -0.46 -6.69 -25.53
N PHE A 289 -1.28 -6.72 -26.55
CA PHE A 289 -2.72 -6.79 -26.47
C PHE A 289 -3.26 -8.01 -27.21
N LEU A 290 -4.34 -8.59 -26.71
CA LEU A 290 -5.07 -9.65 -27.36
C LEU A 290 -6.51 -9.16 -27.65
N VAL A 291 -6.91 -9.22 -28.92
CA VAL A 291 -8.32 -9.09 -29.30
C VAL A 291 -8.90 -10.48 -29.51
N VAL A 292 -9.95 -10.80 -28.73
CA VAL A 292 -10.75 -12.01 -28.92
C VAL A 292 -12.00 -11.59 -29.67
N ALA A 293 -12.01 -11.88 -30.97
CA ALA A 293 -13.11 -11.49 -31.85
C ALA A 293 -14.10 -12.66 -32.01
N HIS A 294 -15.35 -12.44 -31.62
CA HIS A 294 -16.43 -13.42 -31.64
C HIS A 294 -17.14 -13.44 -33.02
N GLY A 295 -17.48 -14.62 -33.50
CA GLY A 295 -18.23 -14.79 -34.76
C GLY A 295 -17.41 -14.50 -36.02
N ILE A 296 -16.09 -14.61 -35.96
CA ILE A 296 -15.20 -14.34 -37.09
C ILE A 296 -14.78 -15.65 -37.76
N GLU A 297 -15.18 -15.81 -38.98
CA GLU A 297 -14.78 -16.91 -39.85
C GLU A 297 -13.30 -16.79 -40.25
N PRO A 298 -12.56 -17.91 -40.45
CA PRO A 298 -11.13 -17.89 -40.83
C PRO A 298 -10.85 -17.05 -42.08
N ALA A 299 -11.72 -17.04 -43.06
CA ALA A 299 -11.57 -16.25 -44.30
C ALA A 299 -11.57 -14.73 -44.04
N ARG A 300 -12.10 -14.27 -42.91
CA ARG A 300 -12.14 -12.84 -42.55
C ARG A 300 -10.91 -12.35 -41.73
N LEU A 301 -10.00 -13.25 -41.34
CA LEU A 301 -8.83 -12.90 -40.57
C LEU A 301 -7.95 -11.83 -41.23
N PRO A 302 -7.64 -11.87 -42.53
CA PRO A 302 -6.86 -10.84 -43.20
C PRO A 302 -7.52 -9.44 -43.11
N ARG A 303 -8.83 -9.39 -43.22
CA ARG A 303 -9.61 -8.15 -43.09
C ARG A 303 -9.59 -7.64 -41.65
N LEU A 304 -9.79 -8.51 -40.69
CA LEU A 304 -9.70 -8.20 -39.25
C LEU A 304 -8.33 -7.61 -38.92
N ALA A 305 -7.29 -8.25 -39.39
CA ALA A 305 -5.91 -7.80 -39.15
C ALA A 305 -5.64 -6.39 -39.68
N GLU A 306 -6.10 -6.12 -40.91
CA GLU A 306 -5.91 -4.81 -41.52
C GLU A 306 -6.78 -3.73 -40.86
N GLU A 307 -8.01 -4.06 -40.44
CA GLU A 307 -8.85 -3.16 -39.66
C GLU A 307 -8.17 -2.75 -38.33
N ILE A 308 -7.58 -3.69 -37.59
CA ILE A 308 -6.82 -3.41 -36.36
C ILE A 308 -5.63 -2.51 -36.68
N ARG A 309 -4.79 -2.89 -37.65
CA ARG A 309 -3.60 -2.13 -38.04
C ARG A 309 -3.95 -0.70 -38.47
N ALA A 310 -4.98 -0.54 -39.28
CA ALA A 310 -5.46 0.76 -39.76
C ALA A 310 -5.95 1.65 -38.62
N GLN A 311 -6.73 1.11 -37.66
CA GLN A 311 -7.22 1.84 -36.50
C GLN A 311 -6.07 2.39 -35.64
N VAL A 312 -4.99 1.64 -35.52
CA VAL A 312 -3.81 2.11 -34.78
C VAL A 312 -3.10 3.22 -35.55
N ALA A 313 -2.96 3.09 -36.86
CA ALA A 313 -2.22 4.02 -37.70
C ALA A 313 -2.98 5.33 -38.03
N ILE A 314 -4.30 5.40 -37.81
CA ILE A 314 -5.19 6.48 -38.31
C ILE A 314 -4.81 7.86 -37.76
N GLN A 315 -4.36 7.93 -36.53
CA GLN A 315 -3.95 9.17 -35.87
C GLN A 315 -2.65 8.99 -35.12
N ARG A 316 -1.89 10.09 -35.01
CA ARG A 316 -0.72 10.10 -34.14
C ARG A 316 -1.12 9.94 -32.67
N PHE A 317 -0.25 9.39 -31.88
CA PHE A 317 -0.41 9.23 -30.44
C PHE A 317 0.10 10.48 -29.74
N ALA A 318 -0.76 11.12 -28.95
CA ALA A 318 -0.37 12.23 -28.09
C ALA A 318 0.47 11.70 -26.91
N ILE A 319 1.63 12.31 -26.69
CA ILE A 319 2.52 11.98 -25.57
C ILE A 319 2.79 13.24 -24.73
N PRO A 320 2.89 13.09 -23.40
CA PRO A 320 3.11 14.23 -22.52
C PRO A 320 4.44 14.93 -22.83
N GLY A 321 4.38 16.26 -23.02
CA GLY A 321 5.57 17.10 -23.16
C GLY A 321 6.33 16.99 -24.47
N ALA A 322 5.77 16.32 -25.50
CA ALA A 322 6.42 16.18 -26.80
C ALA A 322 5.39 16.19 -27.95
N GLU A 323 5.89 16.30 -29.18
CA GLU A 323 5.07 16.20 -30.40
C GLU A 323 4.43 14.82 -30.54
N PRO A 324 3.18 14.74 -31.07
CA PRO A 324 2.54 13.46 -31.30
C PRO A 324 3.32 12.55 -32.24
N ILE A 325 3.46 11.28 -31.85
CA ILE A 325 4.24 10.28 -32.57
C ILE A 325 3.38 9.31 -33.38
N ARG A 326 3.96 8.72 -34.42
CA ARG A 326 3.34 7.58 -35.12
C ARG A 326 3.78 6.28 -34.42
N VAL A 327 2.81 5.39 -34.18
CA VAL A 327 3.03 4.09 -33.60
C VAL A 327 2.55 3.04 -34.58
N GLY A 328 3.40 2.06 -34.87
CA GLY A 328 3.05 0.85 -35.63
C GLY A 328 2.74 -0.30 -34.68
N VAL A 329 2.05 -1.31 -35.21
CA VAL A 329 1.81 -2.57 -34.49
C VAL A 329 2.10 -3.74 -35.40
N SER A 330 2.68 -4.79 -34.84
CA SER A 330 2.77 -6.11 -35.45
C SER A 330 1.65 -6.98 -34.89
N ILE A 331 1.02 -7.80 -35.74
CA ILE A 331 -0.17 -8.59 -35.38
C ILE A 331 0.00 -10.03 -35.86
N GLY A 332 -0.27 -10.98 -34.98
CA GLY A 332 -0.42 -12.38 -35.32
C GLY A 332 -1.85 -12.86 -35.06
N LEU A 333 -2.41 -13.64 -35.96
CA LEU A 333 -3.82 -14.08 -35.87
C LEU A 333 -3.94 -15.57 -36.05
N ALA A 334 -4.89 -16.17 -35.32
CA ALA A 334 -5.32 -17.56 -35.52
C ALA A 334 -6.82 -17.74 -35.18
N PRO A 335 -7.55 -18.59 -35.91
CA PRO A 335 -8.96 -18.90 -35.62
C PRO A 335 -9.11 -19.96 -34.55
N TYR A 336 -10.18 -19.92 -33.76
CA TYR A 336 -10.56 -20.97 -32.82
C TYR A 336 -12.02 -21.38 -33.04
N PRO A 337 -12.35 -22.68 -33.16
CA PRO A 337 -11.40 -23.81 -33.18
C PRO A 337 -10.49 -23.78 -34.42
N PHE A 338 -9.34 -24.42 -34.33
CA PHE A 338 -8.31 -24.38 -35.38
C PHE A 338 -8.58 -25.40 -36.50
N GLY A 339 -9.83 -25.62 -36.83
CA GLY A 339 -10.29 -26.50 -37.90
C GLY A 339 -10.90 -27.82 -37.41
N PRO A 340 -11.63 -28.52 -38.28
CA PRO A 340 -12.48 -29.65 -37.91
C PRO A 340 -11.70 -30.90 -37.47
N ARG A 341 -10.44 -31.02 -37.84
CA ARG A 341 -9.58 -32.15 -37.45
C ARG A 341 -8.70 -31.82 -36.24
N LEU A 342 -8.64 -30.55 -35.85
CA LEU A 342 -7.84 -29.99 -34.74
C LEU A 342 -8.73 -29.36 -33.68
N ASP A 343 -9.95 -29.89 -33.51
CA ASP A 343 -10.92 -29.47 -32.49
C ASP A 343 -10.42 -29.70 -31.05
N ARG A 344 -9.35 -30.48 -30.90
CA ARG A 344 -8.68 -30.77 -29.62
C ARG A 344 -7.58 -29.78 -29.23
N LEU A 345 -7.16 -28.87 -30.13
CA LEU A 345 -6.26 -27.81 -29.75
C LEU A 345 -7.00 -26.88 -28.79
N ASP A 346 -6.47 -26.80 -27.56
CA ASP A 346 -6.98 -25.83 -26.60
C ASP A 346 -6.71 -24.40 -27.09
N TRP A 347 -7.44 -23.45 -26.54
CA TRP A 347 -7.30 -22.04 -26.93
C TRP A 347 -5.89 -21.50 -26.64
N THR A 348 -5.14 -22.05 -25.66
CA THR A 348 -3.79 -21.59 -25.32
C THR A 348 -2.83 -21.90 -26.46
N ARG A 349 -2.92 -23.09 -27.02
CA ARG A 349 -2.12 -23.48 -28.20
C ARG A 349 -2.47 -22.66 -29.44
N VAL A 350 -3.73 -22.26 -29.59
CA VAL A 350 -4.10 -21.39 -30.69
C VAL A 350 -3.56 -19.97 -30.51
N ILE A 351 -3.49 -19.46 -29.28
CA ILE A 351 -2.79 -18.21 -28.99
C ILE A 351 -1.29 -18.34 -29.26
N ASP A 352 -0.66 -19.48 -28.96
CA ASP A 352 0.74 -19.74 -29.33
C ASP A 352 0.96 -19.71 -30.85
N LEU A 353 -0.01 -20.15 -31.64
CA LEU A 353 0.04 -19.98 -33.11
C LEU A 353 -0.05 -18.50 -33.50
N ALA A 354 -0.93 -17.74 -32.88
CA ALA A 354 -1.00 -16.29 -33.09
C ALA A 354 0.34 -15.60 -32.70
N ASP A 355 0.98 -16.03 -31.62
CA ASP A 355 2.31 -15.53 -31.23
C ASP A 355 3.40 -15.82 -32.27
N ARG A 356 3.41 -17.04 -32.82
CA ARG A 356 4.30 -17.36 -33.97
C ARG A 356 4.04 -16.44 -35.18
N GLY A 357 2.77 -16.14 -35.47
CA GLY A 357 2.40 -15.17 -36.50
C GLY A 357 2.91 -13.76 -36.18
N LEU A 358 2.77 -13.33 -34.94
CA LEU A 358 3.29 -12.04 -34.46
C LEU A 358 4.82 -11.94 -34.59
N TYR A 359 5.52 -13.01 -34.24
CA TYR A 359 6.96 -13.08 -34.42
C TYR A 359 7.38 -12.92 -35.88
N GLU A 360 6.69 -13.61 -36.81
CA GLU A 360 6.94 -13.45 -38.25
C GLU A 360 6.59 -12.04 -38.77
N ALA A 361 5.52 -11.41 -38.27
CA ALA A 361 5.18 -10.03 -38.58
C ALA A 361 6.32 -9.07 -38.16
N LYS A 362 6.86 -9.26 -36.94
CA LYS A 362 8.02 -8.48 -36.47
C LYS A 362 9.26 -8.65 -37.34
N ARG A 363 9.52 -9.88 -37.83
CA ARG A 363 10.64 -10.17 -38.75
C ARG A 363 10.43 -9.64 -40.15
N SER A 364 9.18 -9.54 -40.61
CA SER A 364 8.82 -9.09 -41.97
C SER A 364 8.79 -7.55 -42.10
N GLY A 365 9.37 -6.81 -41.17
CA GLY A 365 9.51 -5.34 -41.25
C GLY A 365 8.62 -4.56 -40.30
N ARG A 366 7.84 -5.23 -39.44
CA ARG A 366 6.88 -4.63 -38.51
C ARG A 366 5.73 -3.86 -39.20
N ASN A 367 4.85 -3.21 -38.41
CA ASN A 367 3.65 -2.53 -38.91
C ASN A 367 2.89 -3.37 -39.96
N THR A 368 2.71 -4.64 -39.66
CA THR A 368 2.15 -5.65 -40.56
C THR A 368 1.49 -6.76 -39.74
N TRP A 369 0.89 -7.71 -40.42
CA TRP A 369 0.22 -8.83 -39.78
C TRP A 369 0.52 -10.16 -40.49
N VAL A 370 0.37 -11.26 -39.74
CA VAL A 370 0.44 -12.63 -40.26
C VAL A 370 -0.73 -13.42 -39.67
N ALA A 371 -1.55 -13.97 -40.53
CA ALA A 371 -2.65 -14.85 -40.14
C ALA A 371 -2.27 -16.32 -40.40
N ILE A 372 -2.44 -17.16 -39.39
CA ILE A 372 -2.19 -18.60 -39.47
C ILE A 372 -3.54 -19.31 -39.40
N THR A 373 -3.87 -20.04 -40.46
CA THR A 373 -5.11 -20.83 -40.58
C THR A 373 -4.79 -22.30 -40.78
N PRO A 374 -5.75 -23.23 -40.53
CA PRO A 374 -5.54 -24.63 -40.85
C PRO A 374 -5.23 -24.85 -42.32
N GLY A 375 -4.22 -25.64 -42.60
CA GLY A 375 -3.90 -26.08 -43.94
C GLY A 375 -4.71 -27.32 -44.36
N PRO A 376 -4.56 -27.74 -45.62
CA PRO A 376 -5.28 -28.92 -46.18
C PRO A 376 -4.93 -30.24 -45.48
N VAL A 377 -3.74 -30.34 -44.86
CA VAL A 377 -3.20 -31.52 -44.18
C VAL A 377 -2.99 -31.20 -42.68
N ALA A 378 -3.96 -30.57 -42.07
CA ALA A 378 -3.85 -30.19 -40.66
C ALA A 378 -3.91 -31.42 -39.74
N GLU A 379 -2.80 -31.80 -39.12
CA GLU A 379 -2.66 -32.86 -38.13
C GLU A 379 -1.97 -32.31 -36.84
N GLU A 380 -2.49 -32.70 -35.65
CA GLU A 380 -2.07 -32.18 -34.34
C GLU A 380 -0.60 -32.47 -34.05
N VAL A 381 -0.11 -33.63 -34.42
CA VAL A 381 1.26 -34.09 -34.12
C VAL A 381 2.33 -33.25 -34.82
N VAL A 382 1.98 -32.56 -35.90
CA VAL A 382 2.95 -31.82 -36.72
C VAL A 382 3.14 -30.37 -36.26
N LEU A 383 2.21 -29.82 -35.48
CA LEU A 383 2.26 -28.41 -35.05
C LEU A 383 3.16 -28.15 -33.83
N ALA A 384 3.35 -29.13 -32.96
CA ALA A 384 3.96 -28.92 -31.66
C ALA A 384 5.47 -28.62 -31.70
N ASP A 385 6.23 -29.28 -32.60
CA ASP A 385 7.70 -29.27 -32.56
C ASP A 385 8.37 -28.64 -33.78
N ARG A 386 7.59 -28.05 -34.73
CA ARG A 386 8.13 -27.54 -35.99
C ARG A 386 8.09 -26.04 -36.13
N SER A 387 9.04 -25.49 -36.92
CA SER A 387 8.97 -24.08 -37.28
C SER A 387 7.75 -23.76 -38.14
N LEU A 388 7.28 -22.51 -38.12
CA LEU A 388 6.14 -22.07 -38.91
C LEU A 388 6.34 -22.32 -40.40
N ALA A 389 7.55 -22.05 -40.90
CA ALA A 389 7.91 -22.29 -42.32
C ALA A 389 7.85 -23.77 -42.69
N GLU A 390 8.18 -24.68 -41.80
CA GLU A 390 8.12 -26.10 -42.03
C GLU A 390 6.66 -26.60 -42.02
N ALA A 391 5.85 -26.11 -41.08
CA ALA A 391 4.42 -26.42 -40.99
C ALA A 391 3.65 -25.92 -42.23
N GLU A 392 4.01 -24.76 -42.77
CA GLU A 392 3.49 -24.21 -44.02
C GLU A 392 3.86 -25.06 -45.22
N ARG A 393 5.14 -25.46 -45.33
CA ARG A 393 5.64 -26.32 -46.42
C ARG A 393 4.98 -27.69 -46.44
N LEU A 394 4.67 -28.24 -45.29
CA LEU A 394 3.96 -29.53 -45.14
C LEU A 394 2.45 -29.43 -45.35
N GLY A 395 1.90 -28.22 -45.55
CA GLY A 395 0.48 -27.99 -45.72
C GLY A 395 -0.36 -28.17 -44.44
N VAL A 396 0.29 -28.15 -43.27
CA VAL A 396 -0.40 -28.25 -41.96
C VAL A 396 -1.05 -26.94 -41.60
N VAL A 397 -0.41 -25.85 -41.95
CA VAL A 397 -0.95 -24.49 -41.81
C VAL A 397 -0.88 -23.74 -43.13
N THR A 398 -1.76 -22.78 -43.28
CA THR A 398 -1.72 -21.75 -44.34
C THR A 398 -1.35 -20.44 -43.69
N VAL A 399 -0.29 -19.80 -44.18
CA VAL A 399 0.20 -18.52 -43.66
C VAL A 399 -0.17 -17.41 -44.63
N THR A 400 -1.04 -16.53 -44.21
CA THR A 400 -1.46 -15.38 -45.02
C THR A 400 -0.78 -14.12 -44.52
N ARG A 401 -0.20 -13.34 -45.44
CA ARG A 401 0.48 -12.06 -45.22
C ARG A 401 -0.19 -10.99 -46.09
N PRO A 402 -0.12 -9.69 -45.73
CA PRO A 402 -0.59 -8.64 -46.62
C PRO A 402 0.15 -8.77 -47.97
N SER A 403 -0.58 -8.72 -49.07
CA SER A 403 0.05 -8.63 -50.39
C SER A 403 0.90 -7.37 -50.39
N THR A 404 2.16 -7.52 -50.70
CA THR A 404 3.09 -6.38 -50.92
C THR A 404 2.60 -5.67 -52.18
N ILE A 405 1.65 -4.71 -52.01
CA ILE A 405 1.41 -3.73 -53.06
C ILE A 405 2.69 -2.91 -53.08
N ALA A 406 3.53 -3.20 -54.08
CA ALA A 406 4.73 -2.39 -54.37
C ALA A 406 4.23 -0.95 -54.58
N THR A 407 4.31 -0.13 -53.55
CA THR A 407 4.32 1.32 -53.70
C THR A 407 5.63 1.63 -54.39
N ARG A 408 5.59 1.66 -55.71
CA ARG A 408 6.64 2.32 -56.51
C ARG A 408 6.70 3.78 -56.09
N PRO A 409 7.90 4.37 -56.01
CA PRO A 409 8.22 5.67 -55.47
C PRO A 409 7.49 6.82 -56.13
#